data_592b83c308fdabc54447739e5868555f
#
_entry.id   592b83c308fdabc54447739e5868555f
#
_cell.length_a   1.000
_cell.length_b   1.000
_cell.length_c   1.000
_cell.angle_alpha   90.00
_cell.angle_beta   90.00
_cell.angle_gamma   90.00
#
_symmetry.space_group_name_H-M   'P 1'
#
loop_
_entity.id
_entity.type
_entity.pdbx_description
1 polymer ?
#
loop_
_entity_poly.entity_id
_entity_poly.type
_entity_poly.pdbx_seq_one_letter_code
_entity_poly.pdbx_strand_id
1 'polypeptide(L)'
;MTDANSTVGTLSCLSSLALITVSGADRFTFLQGQLTNDVTKLSNGLMPAGYCSPKGRLLATPRLFQEGDTIGMIVAASNADYLVKRLKMYVLRSKVTIERAADREVLGLVGSAPTNLGDGALVFELPCALPQARIAAALPSGLGLAIVPKGTTCAGSDPLWWAACAAAGQSWVFGETAERFTPHAVNLDLIGGISFNKGCYTG
;
A
#
# COMPACT_ATOMS: atom_id res chain seq x y z
N MET A 1 25.76 -27.85 -15.45
CA MET A 1 24.66 -27.58 -14.52
C MET A 1 25.13 -26.44 -13.63
N THR A 2 24.81 -25.24 -14.01
CA THR A 2 25.18 -24.04 -13.26
C THR A 2 23.99 -23.68 -12.39
N ASP A 3 24.19 -23.78 -11.08
CA ASP A 3 23.23 -23.33 -10.07
C ASP A 3 22.83 -21.88 -10.34
N ALA A 4 21.54 -21.69 -10.63
CA ALA A 4 20.96 -20.36 -10.66
C ALA A 4 21.09 -19.79 -9.25
N ASN A 5 22.03 -18.87 -9.09
CA ASN A 5 22.23 -18.06 -7.89
C ASN A 5 20.92 -17.34 -7.59
N SER A 6 20.07 -17.93 -6.73
CA SER A 6 18.86 -17.27 -6.24
C SER A 6 19.32 -16.11 -5.37
N THR A 7 19.41 -14.95 -5.95
CA THR A 7 19.74 -13.71 -5.23
C THR A 7 18.61 -13.50 -4.20
N VAL A 8 18.91 -13.77 -2.94
CA VAL A 8 18.02 -13.45 -1.82
C VAL A 8 17.69 -11.96 -1.91
N GLY A 9 16.41 -11.63 -1.91
CA GLY A 9 15.98 -10.24 -2.03
C GLY A 9 16.44 -9.39 -0.84
N THR A 10 16.51 -8.10 -1.06
CA THR A 10 16.86 -7.12 -0.03
C THR A 10 15.61 -6.66 0.71
N LEU A 11 15.65 -6.73 2.05
CA LEU A 11 14.64 -6.18 2.95
C LEU A 11 15.07 -4.80 3.43
N SER A 12 14.23 -3.81 3.24
CA SER A 12 14.43 -2.43 3.73
C SER A 12 13.40 -2.08 4.79
N CYS A 13 13.84 -1.51 5.92
CA CYS A 13 12.93 -0.96 6.92
C CYS A 13 12.31 0.34 6.39
N LEU A 14 11.01 0.37 6.19
CA LEU A 14 10.29 1.53 5.67
C LEU A 14 9.61 2.32 6.80
N SER A 15 10.39 3.02 7.61
CA SER A 15 9.84 3.90 8.67
C SER A 15 8.99 5.05 8.11
N SER A 16 9.14 5.35 6.82
CA SER A 16 8.33 6.30 6.06
C SER A 16 6.94 5.80 5.70
N LEU A 17 6.64 4.50 5.92
CA LEU A 17 5.31 3.92 5.79
C LEU A 17 4.72 3.52 7.14
N ALA A 18 3.40 3.46 7.21
CA ALA A 18 2.65 3.05 8.39
C ALA A 18 1.47 2.17 7.99
N LEU A 19 1.02 1.35 8.93
CA LEU A 19 -0.15 0.51 8.79
C LEU A 19 -1.33 1.11 9.57
N ILE A 20 -2.48 1.24 8.89
CA ILE A 20 -3.79 1.53 9.48
C ILE A 20 -4.64 0.28 9.34
N THR A 21 -5.37 -0.09 10.38
CA THR A 21 -6.32 -1.21 10.37
C THR A 21 -7.74 -0.68 10.37
N VAL A 22 -8.61 -1.32 9.59
CA VAL A 22 -10.04 -1.04 9.49
C VAL A 22 -10.80 -2.34 9.73
N SER A 23 -11.50 -2.43 10.86
CA SER A 23 -12.27 -3.60 11.28
C SER A 23 -13.76 -3.26 11.46
N GLY A 24 -14.57 -4.27 11.68
CA GLY A 24 -16.02 -4.12 11.88
C GLY A 24 -16.85 -4.58 10.68
N ALA A 25 -18.15 -4.80 10.93
CA ALA A 25 -19.06 -5.39 9.95
C ALA A 25 -19.17 -4.56 8.67
N ASP A 26 -19.11 -3.23 8.79
CA ASP A 26 -19.33 -2.32 7.66
C ASP A 26 -18.04 -1.88 6.97
N ARG A 27 -16.85 -2.47 7.29
CA ARG A 27 -15.54 -2.05 6.79
C ARG A 27 -15.45 -1.94 5.27
N PHE A 28 -16.03 -2.90 4.54
CA PHE A 28 -16.03 -2.89 3.08
C PHE A 28 -16.92 -1.77 2.53
N THR A 29 -18.17 -1.68 2.98
CA THR A 29 -19.13 -0.66 2.55
C THR A 29 -18.62 0.75 2.88
N PHE A 30 -18.03 0.92 4.05
CA PHE A 30 -17.43 2.17 4.46
C PHE A 30 -16.30 2.60 3.53
N LEU A 31 -15.28 1.74 3.35
CA LEU A 31 -14.14 2.04 2.48
C LEU A 31 -14.53 2.17 1.01
N GLN A 32 -15.56 1.45 0.55
CA GLN A 32 -16.12 1.60 -0.79
C GLN A 32 -16.59 3.02 -1.06
N GLY A 33 -17.15 3.71 -0.10
CA GLY A 33 -17.58 5.11 -0.19
C GLY A 33 -16.44 6.14 -0.04
N GLN A 34 -15.24 5.71 0.34
CA GLN A 34 -14.12 6.62 0.63
C GLN A 34 -13.01 6.59 -0.42
N LEU A 35 -12.80 5.45 -1.10
CA LEU A 35 -11.61 5.20 -1.91
C LEU A 35 -11.95 5.14 -3.41
N THR A 36 -10.93 5.41 -4.24
CA THR A 36 -11.08 5.39 -5.72
C THR A 36 -11.25 4.01 -6.30
N ASN A 37 -10.84 2.96 -5.60
CA ASN A 37 -10.92 1.58 -6.11
C ASN A 37 -12.15 0.84 -5.57
N ASP A 38 -12.50 -0.25 -6.23
CA ASP A 38 -13.62 -1.12 -5.85
C ASP A 38 -13.18 -2.09 -4.74
N VAL A 39 -13.35 -1.64 -3.50
CA VAL A 39 -12.92 -2.40 -2.31
C VAL A 39 -13.66 -3.74 -2.18
N THR A 40 -14.82 -3.90 -2.79
CA THR A 40 -15.57 -5.17 -2.80
C THR A 40 -14.84 -6.27 -3.56
N LYS A 41 -13.87 -5.91 -4.41
CA LYS A 41 -13.01 -6.83 -5.16
C LYS A 41 -11.67 -7.10 -4.49
N LEU A 42 -11.48 -6.60 -3.26
CA LEU A 42 -10.27 -6.90 -2.51
C LEU A 42 -10.16 -8.41 -2.28
N SER A 43 -9.07 -8.98 -2.76
CA SER A 43 -8.77 -10.41 -2.69
C SER A 43 -7.38 -10.63 -2.09
N ASN A 44 -6.82 -11.82 -2.25
CA ASN A 44 -5.47 -12.14 -1.81
C ASN A 44 -4.44 -11.31 -2.60
N GLY A 45 -3.90 -10.28 -1.98
CA GLY A 45 -2.91 -9.39 -2.60
C GLY A 45 -3.07 -7.94 -2.15
N LEU A 46 -2.26 -7.05 -2.75
CA LEU A 46 -2.37 -5.62 -2.52
C LEU A 46 -3.26 -4.96 -3.57
N MET A 47 -4.24 -4.21 -3.10
CA MET A 47 -5.08 -3.36 -3.92
C MET A 47 -4.63 -1.90 -3.76
N PRO A 48 -4.05 -1.25 -4.77
CA PRO A 48 -3.81 0.18 -4.73
C PRO A 48 -5.14 0.94 -4.78
N ALA A 49 -5.18 2.10 -4.10
CA ALA A 49 -6.33 3.00 -4.12
C ALA A 49 -5.88 4.44 -3.87
N GLY A 50 -6.75 5.39 -4.17
CA GLY A 50 -6.61 6.79 -3.78
C GLY A 50 -7.63 7.15 -2.71
N TYR A 51 -7.24 8.02 -1.80
CA TYR A 51 -8.15 8.73 -0.92
C TYR A 51 -8.08 10.22 -1.26
N CYS A 52 -9.20 10.79 -1.67
CA CYS A 52 -9.24 12.15 -2.21
C CYS A 52 -9.94 13.14 -1.28
N SER A 53 -9.58 14.41 -1.43
CA SER A 53 -10.39 15.51 -0.93
C SER A 53 -11.62 15.74 -1.81
N PRO A 54 -12.64 16.51 -1.37
CA PRO A 54 -13.80 16.85 -2.20
C PRO A 54 -13.47 17.59 -3.52
N LYS A 55 -12.23 18.04 -3.66
CA LYS A 55 -11.72 18.67 -4.90
C LYS A 55 -11.08 17.66 -5.86
N GLY A 56 -11.18 16.36 -5.59
CA GLY A 56 -10.55 15.32 -6.39
C GLY A 56 -9.02 15.26 -6.28
N ARG A 57 -8.44 15.85 -5.23
CA ARG A 57 -7.00 15.84 -4.98
C ARG A 57 -6.63 14.74 -3.98
N LEU A 58 -5.56 14.00 -4.27
CA LEU A 58 -5.09 12.91 -3.43
C LEU A 58 -4.62 13.42 -2.06
N LEU A 59 -5.19 12.85 -1.02
CA LEU A 59 -4.72 12.97 0.36
C LEU A 59 -3.78 11.83 0.73
N ALA A 60 -4.00 10.65 0.13
CA ALA A 60 -3.16 9.47 0.29
C ALA A 60 -3.33 8.50 -0.88
N THR A 61 -2.37 7.59 -1.00
CA THR A 61 -2.39 6.46 -1.93
C THR A 61 -2.23 5.14 -1.17
N PRO A 62 -3.26 4.69 -0.42
CA PRO A 62 -3.18 3.46 0.35
C PRO A 62 -2.98 2.23 -0.55
N ARG A 63 -2.29 1.22 0.01
CA ARG A 63 -2.28 -0.16 -0.49
C ARG A 63 -3.08 -1.00 0.49
N LEU A 64 -4.19 -1.56 0.01
CA LEU A 64 -5.11 -2.33 0.84
C LEU A 64 -4.79 -3.82 0.76
N PHE A 65 -4.97 -4.51 1.86
CA PHE A 65 -4.97 -5.99 1.92
C PHE A 65 -5.99 -6.46 2.94
N GLN A 66 -6.44 -7.70 2.81
CA GLN A 66 -7.33 -8.31 3.78
C GLN A 66 -6.57 -9.31 4.64
N GLU A 67 -6.80 -9.26 5.95
CA GLU A 67 -6.30 -10.21 6.94
C GLU A 67 -7.45 -10.58 7.88
N GLY A 68 -8.03 -11.75 7.67
CA GLY A 68 -9.20 -12.18 8.43
C GLY A 68 -10.36 -11.17 8.32
N ASP A 69 -10.82 -10.69 9.47
CA ASP A 69 -11.91 -9.70 9.57
C ASP A 69 -11.43 -8.24 9.53
N THR A 70 -10.19 -8.00 9.16
CA THR A 70 -9.58 -6.67 9.10
C THR A 70 -9.12 -6.35 7.68
N ILE A 71 -9.25 -5.07 7.29
CA ILE A 71 -8.59 -4.52 6.10
C ILE A 71 -7.40 -3.69 6.59
N GLY A 72 -6.19 -4.07 6.16
CA GLY A 72 -4.99 -3.29 6.36
C GLY A 72 -4.85 -2.24 5.25
N MET A 73 -4.37 -1.05 5.61
CA MET A 73 -4.07 0.05 4.70
C MET A 73 -2.64 0.51 4.94
N ILE A 74 -1.74 0.22 4.00
CA ILE A 74 -0.36 0.75 4.04
C ILE A 74 -0.39 2.14 3.44
N VAL A 75 0.09 3.13 4.19
CA VAL A 75 0.08 4.55 3.81
C VAL A 75 1.41 5.21 4.18
N ALA A 76 1.68 6.41 3.65
CA ALA A 76 2.81 7.19 4.13
C ALA A 76 2.64 7.55 5.62
N ALA A 77 3.69 7.35 6.41
CA ALA A 77 3.65 7.57 7.87
C ALA A 77 3.34 9.03 8.22
N SER A 78 3.80 9.98 7.37
CA SER A 78 3.59 11.42 7.56
C SER A 78 2.12 11.85 7.51
N ASN A 79 1.23 11.06 6.90
CA ASN A 79 -0.22 11.37 6.86
C ASN A 79 -1.10 10.33 7.54
N ALA A 80 -0.52 9.29 8.18
CA ALA A 80 -1.30 8.22 8.79
C ALA A 80 -2.28 8.72 9.87
N ASP A 81 -1.81 9.52 10.82
CA ASP A 81 -2.64 10.02 11.92
C ASP A 81 -3.74 10.99 11.43
N TYR A 82 -3.40 11.82 10.44
CA TYR A 82 -4.39 12.67 9.76
C TYR A 82 -5.47 11.83 9.08
N LEU A 83 -5.10 10.75 8.38
CA LEU A 83 -6.04 9.85 7.70
C LEU A 83 -6.96 9.14 8.69
N VAL A 84 -6.42 8.61 9.78
CA VAL A 84 -7.23 7.98 10.84
C VAL A 84 -8.25 8.97 11.38
N LYS A 85 -7.81 10.18 11.74
CA LYS A 85 -8.70 11.23 12.24
C LYS A 85 -9.78 11.60 11.22
N ARG A 86 -9.38 11.78 9.97
CA ARG A 86 -10.30 12.18 8.89
C ARG A 86 -11.32 11.09 8.57
N LEU A 87 -10.88 9.85 8.42
CA LEU A 87 -11.80 8.72 8.15
C LEU A 87 -12.79 8.54 9.30
N LYS A 88 -12.37 8.67 10.57
CA LYS A 88 -13.26 8.60 11.73
C LYS A 88 -14.40 9.63 11.69
N MET A 89 -14.21 10.79 11.08
CA MET A 89 -15.29 11.79 10.92
C MET A 89 -16.42 11.31 10.02
N TYR A 90 -16.17 10.36 9.12
CA TYR A 90 -17.17 9.80 8.20
C TYR A 90 -17.78 8.48 8.68
N VAL A 91 -17.32 7.92 9.79
CA VAL A 91 -17.82 6.65 10.31
C VAL A 91 -19.33 6.75 10.68
N LEU A 92 -19.75 7.87 11.26
CA LEU A 92 -21.13 8.18 11.63
C LEU A 92 -21.84 7.00 12.31
N ARG A 93 -22.70 6.28 11.55
CA ARG A 93 -23.47 5.11 12.01
C ARG A 93 -22.87 3.77 11.61
N SER A 94 -21.78 3.77 10.84
CA SER A 94 -21.14 2.53 10.37
C SER A 94 -20.45 1.80 11.53
N LYS A 95 -20.58 0.49 11.57
CA LYS A 95 -19.89 -0.38 12.55
C LYS A 95 -18.46 -0.62 12.09
N VAL A 96 -17.60 0.39 12.24
CA VAL A 96 -16.23 0.40 11.79
C VAL A 96 -15.33 0.97 12.88
N THR A 97 -14.20 0.29 13.12
CA THR A 97 -13.10 0.76 13.96
C THR A 97 -11.88 1.01 13.08
N ILE A 98 -11.24 2.17 13.22
CA ILE A 98 -10.09 2.59 12.41
C ILE A 98 -8.97 2.98 13.35
N GLU A 99 -7.82 2.30 13.26
CA GLU A 99 -6.70 2.51 14.17
C GLU A 99 -5.37 2.40 13.43
N ARG A 100 -4.35 3.08 13.96
CA ARG A 100 -2.98 2.87 13.52
C ARG A 100 -2.43 1.64 14.24
N ALA A 101 -1.92 0.66 13.48
CA ALA A 101 -1.27 -0.50 14.08
C ALA A 101 0.09 -0.06 14.67
N ALA A 102 0.28 -0.36 15.96
CA ALA A 102 1.49 0.01 16.68
C ALA A 102 2.46 -1.18 16.90
N ASP A 103 1.96 -2.39 16.68
CA ASP A 103 2.63 -3.67 16.92
C ASP A 103 3.24 -4.28 15.65
N ARG A 104 3.02 -3.65 14.51
CA ARG A 104 3.50 -4.10 13.20
C ARG A 104 4.22 -2.99 12.45
N GLU A 105 5.10 -3.38 11.56
CA GLU A 105 5.85 -2.46 10.70
C GLU A 105 5.89 -2.96 9.26
N VAL A 106 6.25 -2.06 8.36
CA VAL A 106 6.27 -2.28 6.92
C VAL A 106 7.72 -2.40 6.46
N LEU A 107 8.04 -3.49 5.79
CA LEU A 107 9.32 -3.69 5.11
C LEU A 107 9.12 -3.61 3.60
N GLY A 108 10.10 -3.04 2.91
CA GLY A 108 10.22 -3.06 1.46
C GLY A 108 11.01 -4.28 0.99
N LEU A 109 10.55 -4.90 -0.08
CA LEU A 109 11.20 -6.04 -0.75
C LEU A 109 11.66 -5.63 -2.14
N VAL A 110 12.93 -5.91 -2.45
CA VAL A 110 13.49 -5.85 -3.81
C VAL A 110 14.16 -7.18 -4.10
N GLY A 111 13.65 -7.92 -5.09
CA GLY A 111 14.06 -9.30 -5.38
C GLY A 111 13.13 -10.35 -4.78
N SER A 112 13.62 -11.56 -4.62
CA SER A 112 12.84 -12.69 -4.09
C SER A 112 12.58 -12.52 -2.59
N ALA A 113 11.36 -12.79 -2.15
CA ALA A 113 11.02 -12.76 -0.73
C ALA A 113 11.85 -13.79 0.05
N PRO A 114 12.44 -13.42 1.19
CA PRO A 114 13.08 -14.39 2.07
C PRO A 114 12.04 -15.35 2.66
N THR A 115 12.47 -16.59 2.89
CA THR A 115 11.60 -17.67 3.37
C THR A 115 11.26 -17.58 4.87
N ASN A 116 11.93 -16.73 5.63
CA ASN A 116 11.75 -16.61 7.07
C ASN A 116 11.67 -15.13 7.51
N LEU A 117 10.44 -14.60 7.54
CA LEU A 117 10.13 -13.26 8.03
C LEU A 117 9.48 -13.25 9.43
N GLY A 118 9.41 -14.43 10.08
CA GLY A 118 8.75 -14.62 11.37
C GLY A 118 7.26 -15.01 11.22
N ASP A 119 6.69 -15.49 12.34
CA ASP A 119 5.30 -15.92 12.38
C ASP A 119 4.36 -14.72 12.18
N GLY A 120 3.33 -14.92 11.35
CA GLY A 120 2.34 -13.88 11.04
C GLY A 120 2.81 -12.81 10.05
N ALA A 121 3.98 -12.98 9.41
CA ALA A 121 4.41 -12.09 8.33
C ALA A 121 3.53 -12.27 7.09
N LEU A 122 3.12 -11.14 6.50
CA LEU A 122 2.40 -11.10 5.23
C LEU A 122 3.31 -10.50 4.16
N VAL A 123 3.39 -11.15 3.00
CA VAL A 123 4.21 -10.71 1.88
C VAL A 123 3.36 -10.47 0.66
N PHE A 124 3.57 -9.34 0.01
CA PHE A 124 2.80 -8.91 -1.15
C PHE A 124 3.71 -8.41 -2.26
N GLU A 125 3.35 -8.71 -3.49
CA GLU A 125 3.94 -8.08 -4.68
C GLU A 125 3.23 -6.77 -4.99
N LEU A 126 3.99 -5.78 -5.47
CA LEU A 126 3.45 -4.53 -5.98
C LEU A 126 3.28 -4.62 -7.50
N PRO A 127 2.14 -4.14 -8.04
CA PRO A 127 1.93 -4.09 -9.48
C PRO A 127 2.93 -3.12 -10.13
N CYS A 128 3.30 -3.41 -11.37
CA CYS A 128 4.15 -2.54 -12.17
C CYS A 128 3.31 -1.82 -13.24
N ALA A 129 3.39 -0.49 -13.27
CA ALA A 129 2.66 0.34 -14.23
C ALA A 129 3.29 0.32 -15.64
N LEU A 130 4.58 -0.04 -15.73
CA LEU A 130 5.34 -0.01 -16.99
C LEU A 130 5.47 -1.41 -17.59
N PRO A 131 5.54 -1.55 -18.93
CA PRO A 131 5.78 -2.83 -19.56
C PRO A 131 7.06 -3.48 -19.01
N GLN A 132 6.95 -4.70 -18.55
CA GLN A 132 8.02 -5.46 -17.87
C GLN A 132 9.35 -5.49 -18.63
N ALA A 133 9.33 -5.39 -19.97
CA ALA A 133 10.52 -5.45 -20.81
C ALA A 133 11.55 -4.34 -20.58
N ARG A 134 11.16 -3.18 -20.03
CA ARG A 134 12.08 -2.07 -19.77
C ARG A 134 12.61 -2.05 -18.33
N ILE A 135 11.91 -2.69 -17.40
CA ILE A 135 12.26 -2.70 -15.98
C ILE A 135 13.02 -3.99 -15.62
N ALA A 136 12.71 -5.11 -16.26
CA ALA A 136 13.36 -6.39 -16.03
C ALA A 136 14.89 -6.35 -16.26
N ALA A 137 15.39 -5.40 -17.03
CA ALA A 137 16.82 -5.19 -17.23
C ALA A 137 17.49 -4.36 -16.12
N ALA A 138 16.70 -3.66 -15.29
CA ALA A 138 17.21 -2.67 -14.33
C ALA A 138 16.91 -3.01 -12.86
N LEU A 139 15.95 -3.89 -12.58
CA LEU A 139 15.56 -4.28 -11.23
C LEU A 139 15.66 -5.80 -11.05
N PRO A 140 16.12 -6.27 -9.87
CA PRO A 140 15.97 -7.66 -9.49
C PRO A 140 14.49 -8.06 -9.57
N SER A 141 14.21 -9.30 -9.93
CA SER A 141 12.86 -9.84 -10.06
C SER A 141 12.08 -9.69 -8.75
N GLY A 142 11.05 -8.83 -8.78
CA GLY A 142 10.14 -8.63 -7.67
C GLY A 142 10.34 -7.30 -6.94
N LEU A 143 9.25 -6.56 -6.81
CA LEU A 143 9.09 -5.41 -5.92
C LEU A 143 7.90 -5.69 -5.03
N GLY A 144 8.06 -5.57 -3.73
CA GLY A 144 7.00 -5.94 -2.80
C GLY A 144 7.04 -5.19 -1.48
N LEU A 145 6.08 -5.55 -0.65
CA LEU A 145 5.96 -5.12 0.74
C LEU A 145 5.77 -6.33 1.64
N ALA A 146 6.33 -6.28 2.84
CA ALA A 146 6.02 -7.22 3.90
C ALA A 146 5.48 -6.48 5.12
N ILE A 147 4.47 -7.06 5.76
CA ILE A 147 3.96 -6.63 7.06
C ILE A 147 4.45 -7.63 8.08
N VAL A 148 5.21 -7.15 9.03
CA VAL A 148 5.90 -7.99 10.02
C VAL A 148 5.65 -7.50 11.44
N PRO A 149 5.86 -8.34 12.47
CA PRO A 149 5.88 -7.88 13.86
C PRO A 149 6.92 -6.78 14.04
N LYS A 150 6.61 -5.82 14.91
CA LYS A 150 7.52 -4.72 15.24
C LYS A 150 8.83 -5.24 15.84
N GLY A 151 9.94 -4.65 15.38
CA GLY A 151 11.29 -5.05 15.81
C GLY A 151 11.90 -6.16 14.94
N THR A 152 11.28 -6.50 13.83
CA THR A 152 11.88 -7.42 12.85
C THR A 152 13.15 -6.82 12.26
N THR A 153 14.26 -7.57 12.28
CA THR A 153 15.55 -7.09 11.77
C THR A 153 15.51 -6.96 10.25
N CYS A 154 15.94 -5.81 9.75
CA CYS A 154 16.14 -5.56 8.32
C CYS A 154 17.48 -4.84 8.09
N ALA A 155 18.16 -5.15 7.02
CA ALA A 155 19.50 -4.66 6.72
C ALA A 155 19.57 -3.76 5.48
N GLY A 156 18.50 -3.67 4.71
CA GLY A 156 18.44 -2.88 3.48
C GLY A 156 18.22 -1.38 3.74
N SER A 157 18.52 -0.58 2.73
CA SER A 157 18.32 0.87 2.77
C SER A 157 17.03 1.29 2.06
N ASP A 158 16.29 2.21 2.63
CA ASP A 158 15.09 2.82 2.05
C ASP A 158 15.30 3.34 0.61
N PRO A 159 16.42 4.02 0.26
CA PRO A 159 16.61 4.56 -1.08
C PRO A 159 16.55 3.52 -2.20
N LEU A 160 17.02 2.29 -1.98
CA LEU A 160 16.95 1.24 -2.99
C LEU A 160 15.48 0.87 -3.30
N TRP A 161 14.68 0.70 -2.27
CA TRP A 161 13.26 0.36 -2.43
C TRP A 161 12.50 1.51 -3.11
N TRP A 162 12.75 2.76 -2.71
CA TRP A 162 12.13 3.93 -3.32
C TRP A 162 12.53 4.12 -4.78
N ALA A 163 13.79 3.85 -5.13
CA ALA A 163 14.24 3.85 -6.52
C ALA A 163 13.51 2.78 -7.34
N ALA A 164 13.33 1.58 -6.78
CA ALA A 164 12.58 0.51 -7.41
C ALA A 164 11.08 0.87 -7.57
N CYS A 165 10.45 1.51 -6.57
CA CYS A 165 9.09 2.04 -6.67
C CYS A 165 8.96 3.06 -7.81
N ALA A 166 9.88 4.01 -7.90
CA ALA A 166 9.87 5.01 -8.96
C ALA A 166 10.00 4.36 -10.35
N ALA A 167 10.91 3.40 -10.50
CA ALA A 167 11.09 2.65 -11.74
C ALA A 167 9.86 1.81 -12.12
N ALA A 168 9.13 1.28 -11.12
CA ALA A 168 7.89 0.52 -11.33
C ALA A 168 6.64 1.41 -11.54
N GLY A 169 6.78 2.74 -11.50
CA GLY A 169 5.66 3.67 -11.60
C GLY A 169 4.75 3.69 -10.37
N GLN A 170 5.25 3.19 -9.23
CA GLN A 170 4.52 3.22 -7.96
C GLN A 170 4.59 4.60 -7.33
N SER A 171 3.44 5.23 -7.15
CA SER A 171 3.34 6.54 -6.54
C SER A 171 2.88 6.46 -5.09
N TRP A 172 3.44 7.34 -4.27
CA TRP A 172 3.08 7.50 -2.87
C TRP A 172 2.87 8.98 -2.55
N VAL A 173 1.73 9.29 -1.94
CA VAL A 173 1.40 10.66 -1.49
C VAL A 173 1.74 10.75 -0.01
N PHE A 174 2.73 11.59 0.29
CA PHE A 174 3.16 11.95 1.64
C PHE A 174 2.38 13.16 2.15
N GLY A 175 2.49 13.48 3.43
CA GLY A 175 1.85 14.65 4.03
C GLY A 175 2.19 15.96 3.29
N GLU A 176 3.45 16.11 2.90
CA GLU A 176 3.98 17.30 2.21
C GLU A 176 3.47 17.43 0.76
N THR A 177 3.00 16.34 0.18
CA THR A 177 2.47 16.28 -1.19
C THR A 177 0.96 16.09 -1.25
N ALA A 178 0.29 16.03 -0.09
CA ALA A 178 -1.16 15.95 -0.01
C ALA A 178 -1.83 17.12 -0.72
N GLU A 179 -2.94 16.86 -1.41
CA GLU A 179 -3.71 17.80 -2.23
C GLU A 179 -2.99 18.40 -3.45
N ARG A 180 -1.76 17.97 -3.76
CA ARG A 180 -1.03 18.48 -4.93
C ARG A 180 -1.41 17.80 -6.24
N PHE A 181 -1.80 16.53 -6.20
CA PHE A 181 -2.00 15.70 -7.40
C PHE A 181 -3.42 15.16 -7.49
N THR A 182 -3.89 14.95 -8.71
CA THR A 182 -5.05 14.10 -9.01
C THR A 182 -4.59 12.65 -9.13
N PRO A 183 -5.49 11.65 -9.03
CA PRO A 183 -5.15 10.24 -9.20
C PRO A 183 -4.42 9.92 -10.51
N HIS A 184 -4.86 10.47 -11.63
CA HIS A 184 -4.23 10.27 -12.94
C HIS A 184 -2.83 10.92 -13.04
N ALA A 185 -2.62 12.06 -12.38
CA ALA A 185 -1.32 12.73 -12.41
C ALA A 185 -0.18 11.93 -11.79
N VAL A 186 -0.50 10.89 -11.02
CA VAL A 186 0.46 10.00 -10.37
C VAL A 186 0.35 8.55 -10.86
N ASN A 187 -0.22 8.34 -12.04
CA ASN A 187 -0.37 7.01 -12.67
C ASN A 187 -1.17 6.00 -11.84
N LEU A 188 -2.07 6.45 -10.96
CA LEU A 188 -2.81 5.55 -10.09
C LEU A 188 -3.75 4.62 -10.86
N ASP A 189 -4.26 5.06 -12.02
CA ASP A 189 -5.02 4.28 -12.98
C ASP A 189 -4.17 3.17 -13.62
N LEU A 190 -2.91 3.46 -13.96
CA LEU A 190 -2.01 2.49 -14.61
C LEU A 190 -1.60 1.34 -13.69
N ILE A 191 -1.58 1.56 -12.39
CA ILE A 191 -1.34 0.49 -11.39
C ILE A 191 -2.64 -0.14 -10.88
N GLY A 192 -3.79 0.14 -11.51
CA GLY A 192 -5.08 -0.41 -11.14
C GLY A 192 -5.69 0.19 -9.86
N GLY A 193 -5.29 1.40 -9.47
CA GLY A 193 -5.76 2.06 -8.25
C GLY A 193 -7.07 2.83 -8.40
N ILE A 194 -7.70 2.82 -9.59
CA ILE A 194 -8.98 3.46 -9.86
C ILE A 194 -9.94 2.45 -10.46
N SER A 195 -11.14 2.35 -9.93
CA SER A 195 -12.24 1.62 -10.55
C SER A 195 -13.19 2.60 -11.22
N PHE A 196 -13.33 2.48 -12.55
CA PHE A 196 -14.25 3.30 -13.35
C PHE A 196 -15.69 2.76 -13.34
N ASN A 197 -15.90 1.55 -12.80
CA ASN A 197 -17.19 0.86 -12.79
C ASN A 197 -17.86 0.81 -11.41
N LYS A 198 -17.25 1.45 -10.39
CA LYS A 198 -17.85 1.54 -9.05
C LYS A 198 -18.76 2.76 -8.93
N GLY A 199 -19.59 2.79 -7.87
CA GLY A 199 -20.37 3.98 -7.48
C GLY A 199 -19.48 5.14 -6.99
N CYS A 200 -20.13 6.27 -6.68
CA CYS A 200 -19.47 7.48 -6.21
C CYS A 200 -18.67 7.25 -4.91
N TYR A 201 -17.62 8.02 -4.73
CA TYR A 201 -16.82 8.14 -3.52
C TYR A 201 -16.57 9.63 -3.24
N THR A 202 -16.05 9.93 -2.05
CA THR A 202 -15.70 11.31 -1.67
C THR A 202 -14.51 11.80 -2.50
N GLY A 203 -14.72 12.79 -3.38
CA GLY A 203 -13.67 13.39 -4.21
C GLY A 203 -13.98 13.49 -5.69
#